data_9c8d2f2d6a48e6030b88a77674634b84
#
_entry.id   9c8d2f2d6a48e6030b88a77674634b84
#
_cell.length_a   1.000
_cell.length_b   1.000
_cell.length_c   1.000
_cell.angle_alpha   90.00
_cell.angle_beta   90.00
_cell.angle_gamma   90.00
#
_symmetry.space_group_name_H-M   'P 1'
#
loop_
_entity.id
_entity.type
_entity.pdbx_description
1 polymer ?
#
loop_
_entity_poly.entity_id
_entity_poly.type
_entity_poly.pdbx_seq_one_letter_code
_entity_poly.pdbx_strand_id
1 'polypeptide(L)'
;MVRWPLWPPDGNRADKLRRADIFERRAQRHDSPQRSRGLIGSHYRAPDYFEVGREKIREFALAVKDDHPAHFDESESAAAGYPDMVAPLTFLAIAGRRVQLEIFTKFSIPINIARVIHRDQKFKFHRPILAHDRLYFDTYLDSVIESHGTVLAEIRSEVTDADGKPIVTSVVTMLGEAAHQEADAAATAAAVASISAGKLGAI
;
A
#
# COMPACT_ATOMS: atom_id res chain seq x y z
N MET A 1 9.96 -46.12 -9.89
CA MET A 1 10.58 -46.11 -8.56
C MET A 1 11.84 -45.25 -8.64
N VAL A 2 11.73 -43.96 -8.30
CA VAL A 2 12.82 -42.99 -8.43
C VAL A 2 13.63 -43.02 -7.13
N ARG A 3 14.88 -43.43 -7.23
CA ARG A 3 15.84 -43.48 -6.12
C ARG A 3 16.44 -42.07 -5.95
N TRP A 4 16.21 -41.43 -4.83
CA TRP A 4 16.90 -40.22 -4.41
C TRP A 4 18.33 -40.52 -4.03
N PRO A 5 19.33 -39.71 -4.43
CA PRO A 5 20.70 -39.94 -4.00
C PRO A 5 20.84 -39.68 -2.50
N LEU A 6 21.51 -40.62 -1.82
CA LEU A 6 21.86 -40.50 -0.41
C LEU A 6 22.78 -39.29 -0.21
N TRP A 7 22.48 -38.48 0.79
CA TRP A 7 23.30 -37.38 1.27
C TRP A 7 24.66 -37.89 1.70
N PRO A 8 25.80 -37.25 1.27
CA PRO A 8 27.12 -37.68 1.68
C PRO A 8 27.31 -37.46 3.20
N PRO A 9 27.81 -38.43 3.94
CA PRO A 9 28.27 -38.23 5.30
C PRO A 9 29.57 -37.44 5.26
N ASP A 10 29.73 -36.49 6.17
CA ASP A 10 30.92 -35.66 6.43
C ASP A 10 31.09 -34.39 5.60
N GLY A 11 30.34 -33.37 6.01
CA GLY A 11 30.58 -32.00 5.60
C GLY A 11 31.95 -31.52 6.07
N ASN A 12 32.82 -31.17 5.13
CA ASN A 12 34.12 -30.55 5.31
C ASN A 12 34.04 -29.42 6.36
N ARG A 13 35.05 -29.33 7.23
CA ARG A 13 35.18 -28.33 8.31
C ARG A 13 34.98 -26.88 7.80
N ALA A 14 35.38 -26.60 6.56
CA ALA A 14 35.17 -25.33 5.88
C ALA A 14 33.71 -25.04 5.59
N ASP A 15 32.88 -26.03 5.32
CA ASP A 15 31.43 -25.88 5.07
C ASP A 15 30.66 -25.65 6.38
N LYS A 16 31.10 -26.26 7.49
CA LYS A 16 30.58 -25.98 8.83
C LYS A 16 30.88 -24.56 9.28
N LEU A 17 32.09 -24.03 8.98
CA LEU A 17 32.47 -22.66 9.29
C LEU A 17 31.69 -21.66 8.43
N ARG A 18 31.44 -21.92 7.14
CA ARG A 18 30.59 -21.08 6.30
C ARG A 18 29.14 -21.06 6.77
N ARG A 19 28.61 -22.19 7.21
CA ARG A 19 27.24 -22.28 7.76
C ARG A 19 27.13 -21.54 9.09
N ALA A 20 28.14 -21.63 9.96
CA ALA A 20 28.20 -20.85 11.20
C ALA A 20 28.27 -19.35 10.92
N ASP A 21 29.09 -18.92 9.97
CA ASP A 21 29.24 -17.52 9.58
C ASP A 21 27.93 -16.96 8.93
N ILE A 22 27.23 -17.78 8.14
CA ILE A 22 25.91 -17.45 7.61
C ILE A 22 24.86 -17.37 8.74
N PHE A 23 24.94 -18.25 9.73
CA PHE A 23 24.02 -18.27 10.88
C PHE A 23 24.29 -17.08 11.81
N GLU A 24 25.56 -16.73 12.08
CA GLU A 24 25.94 -15.55 12.87
C GLU A 24 25.58 -14.24 12.15
N ARG A 25 25.82 -14.13 10.85
CA ARG A 25 25.35 -12.98 10.03
C ARG A 25 23.84 -12.89 9.98
N ARG A 26 23.13 -14.02 10.09
CA ARG A 26 21.68 -14.07 10.18
C ARG A 26 21.17 -13.68 11.56
N ALA A 27 21.90 -14.04 12.64
CA ALA A 27 21.59 -13.66 14.01
C ALA A 27 21.85 -12.17 14.29
N GLN A 28 22.89 -11.57 13.70
CA GLN A 28 23.16 -10.12 13.78
C GLN A 28 22.16 -9.25 13.01
N ARG A 29 21.28 -9.86 12.18
CA ARG A 29 20.18 -9.17 11.49
C ARG A 29 18.90 -9.07 12.34
N HIS A 30 18.94 -9.48 13.59
CA HIS A 30 17.75 -9.56 14.47
C HIS A 30 17.53 -8.32 15.35
N ASP A 31 18.21 -7.19 15.08
CA ASP A 31 18.12 -6.01 15.94
C ASP A 31 17.16 -4.91 15.43
N SER A 32 16.04 -5.32 14.79
CA SER A 32 15.09 -4.39 14.20
C SER A 32 13.73 -4.19 14.90
N PRO A 33 13.33 -4.94 15.95
CA PRO A 33 12.00 -4.71 16.56
C PRO A 33 11.84 -3.35 17.23
N GLN A 34 12.93 -2.68 17.60
CA GLN A 34 12.88 -1.37 18.27
C GLN A 34 12.70 -0.20 17.30
N ARG A 35 13.29 -0.25 16.09
CA ARG A 35 13.13 0.80 15.09
C ARG A 35 11.68 0.95 14.62
N SER A 36 11.03 -0.16 14.36
CA SER A 36 9.66 -0.18 13.84
C SER A 36 8.63 0.30 14.87
N ARG A 37 8.86 0.08 16.17
CA ARG A 37 7.93 0.51 17.23
C ARG A 37 7.83 2.03 17.37
N GLY A 38 8.90 2.77 17.11
CA GLY A 38 8.91 4.23 17.15
C GLY A 38 8.14 4.89 16.00
N LEU A 39 7.78 4.12 14.97
CA LEU A 39 7.03 4.62 13.81
C LEU A 39 5.52 4.51 13.99
N ILE A 40 5.06 3.61 14.86
CA ILE A 40 3.62 3.38 15.10
C ILE A 40 2.99 4.65 15.68
N GLY A 41 1.84 5.04 15.14
CA GLY A 41 1.16 6.29 15.47
C GLY A 41 1.60 7.48 14.62
N SER A 42 2.58 7.31 13.70
CA SER A 42 2.92 8.35 12.74
C SER A 42 1.68 8.77 11.96
N HIS A 43 1.52 10.09 11.79
CA HIS A 43 0.39 10.70 11.10
C HIS A 43 0.88 11.56 9.94
N TYR A 44 0.20 11.49 8.83
CA TYR A 44 0.43 12.31 7.66
C TYR A 44 -0.89 12.80 7.08
N ARG A 45 -1.05 14.12 7.00
CA ARG A 45 -2.13 14.75 6.27
C ARG A 45 -1.63 15.13 4.89
N ALA A 46 -2.31 14.65 3.84
CA ALA A 46 -1.99 15.04 2.48
C ALA A 46 -2.20 16.56 2.32
N PRO A 47 -1.24 17.30 1.69
CA PRO A 47 -1.32 18.74 1.58
C PRO A 47 -2.41 19.22 0.63
N ASP A 48 -2.91 18.34 -0.22
CA ASP A 48 -3.88 18.61 -1.25
C ASP A 48 -4.98 17.56 -1.28
N TYR A 49 -6.16 17.92 -1.76
CA TYR A 49 -7.29 17.01 -1.93
C TYR A 49 -7.27 16.32 -3.29
N PHE A 50 -8.01 15.24 -3.40
CA PHE A 50 -8.35 14.62 -4.68
C PHE A 50 -9.76 15.02 -5.06
N GLU A 51 -9.93 15.66 -6.23
CA GLU A 51 -11.24 15.99 -6.78
C GLU A 51 -11.80 14.82 -7.58
N VAL A 52 -13.02 14.40 -7.27
CA VAL A 52 -13.71 13.29 -7.91
C VAL A 52 -14.37 13.78 -9.19
N GLY A 53 -13.67 13.65 -10.31
CA GLY A 53 -14.21 14.03 -11.61
C GLY A 53 -15.15 12.98 -12.19
N ARG A 54 -16.22 13.40 -12.88
CA ARG A 54 -17.19 12.51 -13.55
C ARG A 54 -16.52 11.57 -14.55
N GLU A 55 -15.62 12.10 -15.37
CA GLU A 55 -14.90 11.27 -16.36
C GLU A 55 -13.97 10.28 -15.67
N LYS A 56 -13.38 10.63 -14.52
CA LYS A 56 -12.56 9.72 -13.74
C LYS A 56 -13.38 8.56 -13.16
N ILE A 57 -14.63 8.80 -12.77
CA ILE A 57 -15.56 7.73 -12.35
C ILE A 57 -15.82 6.79 -13.52
N ARG A 58 -16.17 7.31 -14.71
CA ARG A 58 -16.46 6.53 -15.91
C ARG A 58 -15.25 5.69 -16.36
N GLU A 59 -14.09 6.33 -16.46
CA GLU A 59 -12.84 5.64 -16.82
C GLU A 59 -12.53 4.49 -15.87
N PHE A 60 -12.68 4.74 -14.56
CA PHE A 60 -12.39 3.72 -13.57
C PHE A 60 -13.40 2.58 -13.60
N ALA A 61 -14.70 2.88 -13.72
CA ALA A 61 -15.76 1.88 -13.85
C ALA A 61 -15.52 0.97 -15.06
N LEU A 62 -15.18 1.54 -16.22
CA LEU A 62 -14.80 0.78 -17.42
C LEU A 62 -13.57 -0.10 -17.18
N ALA A 63 -12.54 0.44 -16.52
CA ALA A 63 -11.29 -0.28 -16.27
C ALA A 63 -11.48 -1.50 -15.36
N VAL A 64 -12.37 -1.41 -14.37
CA VAL A 64 -12.69 -2.52 -13.46
C VAL A 64 -13.87 -3.37 -13.93
N LYS A 65 -14.45 -3.03 -15.09
CA LYS A 65 -15.62 -3.70 -15.69
C LYS A 65 -16.86 -3.66 -14.79
N ASP A 66 -17.04 -2.54 -14.09
CA ASP A 66 -18.25 -2.25 -13.34
C ASP A 66 -19.20 -1.46 -14.24
N ASP A 67 -20.22 -2.14 -14.75
CA ASP A 67 -21.17 -1.61 -15.74
C ASP A 67 -22.44 -1.04 -15.11
N HIS A 68 -22.46 -0.85 -13.79
CA HIS A 68 -23.63 -0.30 -13.11
C HIS A 68 -23.98 1.11 -13.63
N PRO A 69 -25.19 1.37 -14.13
CA PRO A 69 -25.54 2.62 -14.82
C PRO A 69 -25.26 3.89 -14.02
N ALA A 70 -25.38 3.84 -12.69
CA ALA A 70 -25.12 4.97 -11.80
C ALA A 70 -23.67 5.51 -11.85
N HIS A 71 -22.72 4.78 -12.45
CA HIS A 71 -21.34 5.24 -12.67
C HIS A 71 -21.18 6.03 -13.97
N PHE A 72 -22.19 6.03 -14.82
CA PHE A 72 -22.10 6.59 -16.17
C PHE A 72 -23.07 7.74 -16.43
N ASP A 73 -24.21 7.76 -15.75
CA ASP A 73 -25.28 8.71 -15.98
C ASP A 73 -25.89 9.23 -14.66
N GLU A 74 -26.14 10.55 -14.61
CA GLU A 74 -26.71 11.20 -13.41
C GLU A 74 -28.17 10.81 -13.17
N SER A 75 -28.95 10.61 -14.24
CA SER A 75 -30.36 10.22 -14.11
C SER A 75 -30.48 8.79 -13.56
N GLU A 76 -29.61 7.89 -13.98
CA GLU A 76 -29.53 6.53 -13.48
C GLU A 76 -29.05 6.51 -12.02
N SER A 77 -28.08 7.38 -11.69
CA SER A 77 -27.62 7.55 -10.31
C SER A 77 -28.75 8.07 -9.40
N ALA A 78 -29.50 9.07 -9.87
CA ALA A 78 -30.67 9.58 -9.16
C ALA A 78 -31.79 8.53 -9.01
N ALA A 79 -32.02 7.73 -10.03
CA ALA A 79 -32.97 6.61 -9.97
C ALA A 79 -32.55 5.54 -8.94
N ALA A 80 -31.24 5.36 -8.74
CA ALA A 80 -30.66 4.50 -7.70
C ALA A 80 -30.62 5.15 -6.30
N GLY A 81 -31.09 6.40 -6.16
CA GLY A 81 -31.21 7.11 -4.88
C GLY A 81 -29.96 7.90 -4.47
N TYR A 82 -29.03 8.14 -5.38
CA TYR A 82 -27.84 8.97 -5.14
C TYR A 82 -28.08 10.40 -5.62
N PRO A 83 -27.54 11.41 -4.91
CA PRO A 83 -27.74 12.82 -5.30
C PRO A 83 -26.87 13.26 -6.49
N ASP A 84 -25.86 12.46 -6.87
CA ASP A 84 -24.96 12.69 -7.97
C ASP A 84 -24.38 11.36 -8.46
N MET A 85 -23.59 11.35 -9.53
CA MET A 85 -22.95 10.17 -10.07
C MET A 85 -22.07 9.52 -8.99
N VAL A 86 -22.30 8.23 -8.71
CA VAL A 86 -21.61 7.48 -7.67
C VAL A 86 -20.34 6.82 -8.23
N ALA A 87 -19.25 6.87 -7.47
CA ALA A 87 -18.02 6.15 -7.81
C ALA A 87 -18.12 4.67 -7.44
N PRO A 88 -17.47 3.75 -8.20
CA PRO A 88 -17.36 2.34 -7.81
C PRO A 88 -16.72 2.18 -6.42
N LEU A 89 -17.06 1.11 -5.70
CA LEU A 89 -16.62 0.90 -4.31
C LEU A 89 -15.09 0.84 -4.16
N THR A 90 -14.38 0.44 -5.20
CA THR A 90 -12.92 0.37 -5.20
C THR A 90 -12.24 1.64 -5.72
N PHE A 91 -12.98 2.69 -6.03
CA PHE A 91 -12.47 3.96 -6.59
C PHE A 91 -11.38 4.61 -5.73
N LEU A 92 -11.40 4.39 -4.42
CA LEU A 92 -10.38 4.89 -3.51
C LEU A 92 -8.97 4.35 -3.85
N ALA A 93 -8.87 3.22 -4.55
CA ALA A 93 -7.58 2.67 -4.99
C ALA A 93 -6.80 3.64 -5.89
N ILE A 94 -7.49 4.44 -6.71
CA ILE A 94 -6.83 5.47 -7.53
C ILE A 94 -6.73 6.81 -6.80
N ALA A 95 -7.77 7.22 -6.07
CA ALA A 95 -7.77 8.47 -5.34
C ALA A 95 -6.70 8.49 -4.23
N GLY A 96 -6.55 7.38 -3.50
CA GLY A 96 -5.57 7.22 -2.42
C GLY A 96 -4.15 6.87 -2.89
N ARG A 97 -3.93 6.57 -4.16
CA ARG A 97 -2.63 6.07 -4.66
C ARG A 97 -1.47 7.00 -4.37
N ARG A 98 -1.64 8.31 -4.62
CA ARG A 98 -0.60 9.31 -4.37
C ARG A 98 -0.20 9.33 -2.91
N VAL A 99 -1.20 9.36 -2.02
CA VAL A 99 -0.98 9.38 -0.57
C VAL A 99 -0.30 8.10 -0.10
N GLN A 100 -0.73 6.93 -0.58
CA GLN A 100 -0.10 5.66 -0.24
C GLN A 100 1.38 5.60 -0.59
N LEU A 101 1.80 6.19 -1.70
CA LEU A 101 3.20 6.23 -2.09
C LEU A 101 4.02 7.19 -1.22
N GLU A 102 3.47 8.35 -0.92
CA GLU A 102 4.13 9.35 -0.09
C GLU A 102 4.38 8.85 1.34
N ILE A 103 3.45 8.08 1.93
CA ILE A 103 3.57 7.61 3.32
C ILE A 103 4.73 6.63 3.54
N PHE A 104 5.13 5.83 2.53
CA PHE A 104 6.30 4.95 2.68
C PHE A 104 7.56 5.77 2.96
N THR A 105 7.71 6.91 2.29
CA THR A 105 8.81 7.85 2.51
C THR A 105 8.61 8.66 3.79
N LYS A 106 7.39 9.17 4.02
CA LYS A 106 7.08 10.04 5.17
C LYS A 106 7.20 9.30 6.50
N PHE A 107 6.75 8.05 6.56
CA PHE A 107 6.83 7.24 7.77
C PHE A 107 8.13 6.45 7.88
N SER A 108 9.01 6.52 6.87
CA SER A 108 10.26 5.75 6.83
C SER A 108 10.04 4.25 7.10
N ILE A 109 8.99 3.69 6.54
CA ILE A 109 8.66 2.27 6.70
C ILE A 109 9.80 1.44 6.11
N PRO A 110 10.40 0.52 6.88
CA PRO A 110 11.57 -0.23 6.45
C PRO A 110 11.22 -1.37 5.48
N ILE A 111 10.55 -1.03 4.37
CA ILE A 111 10.06 -1.99 3.36
C ILE A 111 10.64 -1.64 1.98
N ASN A 112 11.03 -2.65 1.23
CA ASN A 112 11.43 -2.48 -0.15
C ASN A 112 10.20 -2.32 -1.05
N ILE A 113 9.91 -1.08 -1.48
CA ILE A 113 8.71 -0.76 -2.26
C ILE A 113 8.68 -1.50 -3.61
N ALA A 114 9.83 -1.81 -4.22
CA ALA A 114 9.88 -2.57 -5.47
C ALA A 114 9.42 -4.04 -5.30
N ARG A 115 9.36 -4.52 -4.04
CA ARG A 115 8.97 -5.89 -3.69
C ARG A 115 7.84 -5.95 -2.66
N VAL A 116 6.97 -4.93 -2.67
CA VAL A 116 5.81 -4.88 -1.80
C VAL A 116 4.60 -5.52 -2.47
N ILE A 117 3.82 -6.22 -1.66
CA ILE A 117 2.55 -6.81 -2.05
C ILE A 117 1.44 -6.12 -1.26
N HIS A 118 0.38 -5.72 -1.95
CA HIS A 118 -0.86 -5.31 -1.32
C HIS A 118 -1.60 -6.58 -0.85
N ARG A 119 -1.53 -6.88 0.45
CA ARG A 119 -2.03 -8.12 1.02
C ARG A 119 -3.52 -8.09 1.31
N ASP A 120 -3.99 -6.98 1.91
CA ASP A 120 -5.38 -6.84 2.36
C ASP A 120 -5.84 -5.38 2.25
N GLN A 121 -7.13 -5.19 1.97
CA GLN A 121 -7.77 -3.89 1.89
C GLN A 121 -9.15 -3.97 2.52
N LYS A 122 -9.42 -3.08 3.49
CA LYS A 122 -10.72 -2.92 4.11
C LYS A 122 -11.23 -1.51 3.90
N PHE A 123 -12.49 -1.38 3.53
CA PHE A 123 -13.19 -0.10 3.44
C PHE A 123 -14.39 -0.09 4.37
N LYS A 124 -14.54 1.00 5.12
CA LYS A 124 -15.76 1.34 5.85
C LYS A 124 -16.29 2.63 5.27
N PHE A 125 -17.34 2.51 4.47
CA PHE A 125 -18.04 3.68 3.91
C PHE A 125 -18.96 4.28 4.96
N HIS A 126 -18.85 5.59 5.15
CA HIS A 126 -19.78 6.41 5.95
C HIS A 126 -20.85 7.04 5.04
N ARG A 127 -20.50 7.28 3.78
CA ARG A 127 -21.37 7.60 2.67
C ARG A 127 -20.70 7.20 1.35
N PRO A 128 -21.45 7.13 0.24
CA PRO A 128 -20.86 6.95 -1.09
C PRO A 128 -19.88 8.08 -1.44
N ILE A 129 -18.91 7.75 -2.29
CA ILE A 129 -18.09 8.76 -2.98
C ILE A 129 -18.87 9.19 -4.20
N LEU A 130 -19.08 10.50 -4.35
CA LEU A 130 -19.86 11.10 -5.40
C LEU A 130 -18.99 11.96 -6.33
N ALA A 131 -19.46 12.22 -7.53
CA ALA A 131 -18.87 13.23 -8.39
C ALA A 131 -18.79 14.56 -7.64
N HIS A 132 -17.74 15.34 -7.96
CA HIS A 132 -17.45 16.65 -7.35
C HIS A 132 -17.03 16.62 -5.88
N ASP A 133 -16.96 15.43 -5.24
CA ASP A 133 -16.36 15.33 -3.90
C ASP A 133 -14.90 15.77 -3.92
N ARG A 134 -14.47 16.46 -2.86
CA ARG A 134 -13.07 16.74 -2.55
C ARG A 134 -12.65 15.86 -1.41
N LEU A 135 -11.79 14.90 -1.70
CA LEU A 135 -11.34 13.89 -0.74
C LEU A 135 -10.06 14.35 -0.07
N TYR A 136 -10.13 14.60 1.23
CA TYR A 136 -8.98 14.94 2.08
C TYR A 136 -8.54 13.68 2.84
N PHE A 137 -7.23 13.44 2.89
CA PHE A 137 -6.66 12.22 3.45
C PHE A 137 -5.85 12.52 4.70
N ASP A 138 -6.26 11.93 5.81
CA ASP A 138 -5.49 11.81 7.04
C ASP A 138 -5.05 10.35 7.20
N THR A 139 -3.75 10.10 7.21
CA THR A 139 -3.20 8.74 7.15
C THR A 139 -2.33 8.46 8.36
N TYR A 140 -2.50 7.27 8.93
CA TYR A 140 -1.87 6.80 10.15
C TYR A 140 -1.17 5.47 9.91
N LEU A 141 -0.01 5.28 10.51
CA LEU A 141 0.67 4.00 10.58
C LEU A 141 0.23 3.28 11.86
N ASP A 142 -0.71 2.37 11.73
CA ASP A 142 -1.31 1.69 12.88
C ASP A 142 -0.44 0.53 13.38
N SER A 143 0.26 -0.18 12.49
CA SER A 143 1.22 -1.21 12.90
C SER A 143 2.37 -1.39 11.90
N VAL A 144 3.53 -1.80 12.42
CA VAL A 144 4.66 -2.31 11.63
C VAL A 144 5.23 -3.52 12.38
N ILE A 145 5.25 -4.65 11.71
CA ILE A 145 5.80 -5.89 12.24
C ILE A 145 6.90 -6.35 11.30
N GLU A 146 8.11 -6.50 11.83
CA GLU A 146 9.23 -7.07 11.11
C GLU A 146 9.53 -8.47 11.65
N SER A 147 9.56 -9.44 10.77
CA SER A 147 9.84 -10.83 11.12
C SER A 147 10.50 -11.56 9.96
N HIS A 148 11.64 -12.21 10.22
CA HIS A 148 12.36 -13.06 9.26
C HIS A 148 12.69 -12.33 7.93
N GLY A 149 13.05 -11.05 8.00
CA GLY A 149 13.37 -10.23 6.83
C GLY A 149 12.16 -9.79 6.01
N THR A 150 10.97 -9.94 6.57
CA THR A 150 9.71 -9.47 5.99
C THR A 150 9.10 -8.40 6.88
N VAL A 151 8.55 -7.35 6.27
CA VAL A 151 7.82 -6.27 6.94
C VAL A 151 6.36 -6.36 6.59
N LEU A 152 5.52 -6.33 7.60
CA LEU A 152 4.08 -6.16 7.49
C LEU A 152 3.73 -4.79 8.05
N ALA A 153 3.13 -3.91 7.25
CA ALA A 153 2.69 -2.59 7.66
C ALA A 153 1.18 -2.45 7.47
N GLU A 154 0.49 -1.98 8.50
CA GLU A 154 -0.93 -1.63 8.42
C GLU A 154 -1.08 -0.12 8.46
N ILE A 155 -1.74 0.41 7.45
CA ILE A 155 -1.88 1.83 7.18
C ILE A 155 -3.37 2.14 7.10
N ARG A 156 -3.83 3.05 7.96
CA ARG A 156 -5.21 3.52 7.98
C ARG A 156 -5.29 4.92 7.41
N SER A 157 -6.23 5.14 6.51
CA SER A 157 -6.57 6.46 5.98
C SER A 157 -8.00 6.83 6.34
N GLU A 158 -8.17 7.97 6.96
CA GLU A 158 -9.45 8.61 7.20
C GLU A 158 -9.68 9.64 6.11
N VAL A 159 -10.72 9.42 5.31
CA VAL A 159 -11.04 10.27 4.17
C VAL A 159 -12.27 11.09 4.51
N THR A 160 -12.13 12.41 4.42
CA THR A 160 -13.17 13.38 4.75
C THR A 160 -13.48 14.29 3.56
N ASP A 161 -14.62 14.96 3.60
CA ASP A 161 -14.94 16.07 2.71
C ASP A 161 -14.31 17.40 3.18
N ALA A 162 -14.63 18.49 2.48
CA ALA A 162 -14.12 19.83 2.79
C ALA A 162 -14.58 20.35 4.16
N ASP A 163 -15.72 19.85 4.67
CA ASP A 163 -16.25 20.21 5.99
C ASP A 163 -15.69 19.30 7.10
N GLY A 164 -14.80 18.35 6.77
CA GLY A 164 -14.26 17.38 7.71
C GLY A 164 -15.20 16.23 8.04
N LYS A 165 -16.33 16.07 7.32
CA LYS A 165 -17.24 14.95 7.54
C LYS A 165 -16.67 13.67 6.94
N PRO A 166 -16.77 12.52 7.63
CA PRO A 166 -16.19 11.27 7.14
C PRO A 166 -16.91 10.74 5.90
N ILE A 167 -16.13 10.33 4.90
CA ILE A 167 -16.60 9.65 3.69
C ILE A 167 -16.28 8.17 3.76
N VAL A 168 -14.99 7.85 3.96
CA VAL A 168 -14.49 6.47 3.99
C VAL A 168 -13.34 6.35 4.98
N THR A 169 -13.33 5.26 5.76
CA THR A 169 -12.13 4.80 6.46
C THR A 169 -11.57 3.61 5.69
N SER A 170 -10.30 3.71 5.28
CA SER A 170 -9.58 2.67 4.54
C SER A 170 -8.47 2.11 5.42
N VAL A 171 -8.33 0.79 5.46
CA VAL A 171 -7.19 0.12 6.10
C VAL A 171 -6.54 -0.79 5.06
N VAL A 172 -5.27 -0.55 4.79
CA VAL A 172 -4.46 -1.34 3.87
C VAL A 172 -3.36 -2.07 4.62
N THR A 173 -3.16 -3.34 4.30
CA THR A 173 -2.04 -4.13 4.81
C THR A 173 -1.06 -4.39 3.68
N MET A 174 0.16 -3.91 3.84
CA MET A 174 1.27 -4.10 2.92
C MET A 174 2.27 -5.11 3.50
N LEU A 175 2.73 -6.01 2.64
CA LEU A 175 3.73 -7.02 2.96
C LEU A 175 4.88 -6.92 1.98
N GLY A 176 6.13 -6.91 2.45
CA GLY A 176 7.29 -6.89 1.57
C GLY A 176 8.57 -7.28 2.28
N GLU A 177 9.65 -7.37 1.53
CA GLU A 177 10.98 -7.60 2.12
C GLU A 177 11.39 -6.37 2.94
N ALA A 178 12.10 -6.61 4.04
CA ALA A 178 12.73 -5.54 4.79
C ALA A 178 13.77 -4.83 3.92
N ALA A 179 13.75 -3.49 3.90
CA ALA A 179 14.73 -2.70 3.18
C ALA A 179 16.11 -2.83 3.86
N HIS A 180 17.10 -3.26 3.10
CA HIS A 180 18.47 -3.43 3.55
C HIS A 180 19.34 -2.29 2.99
N GLN A 181 19.53 -1.21 3.78
CA GLN A 181 20.48 -0.10 3.52
C GLN A 181 20.10 0.93 2.43
N GLU A 182 20.99 1.95 2.27
CA GLU A 182 20.82 3.15 1.43
C GLU A 182 20.46 2.88 -0.04
N ALA A 183 20.90 1.75 -0.61
CA ALA A 183 20.55 1.35 -1.98
C ALA A 183 19.05 1.12 -2.17
N ASP A 184 18.38 0.54 -1.18
CA ASP A 184 16.95 0.31 -1.21
C ASP A 184 16.15 1.60 -0.99
N ALA A 185 16.69 2.53 -0.20
CA ALA A 185 16.10 3.86 -0.02
C ALA A 185 16.15 4.68 -1.32
N ALA A 186 17.27 4.61 -2.06
CA ALA A 186 17.40 5.26 -3.37
C ALA A 186 16.46 4.63 -4.42
N ALA A 187 16.34 3.31 -4.45
CA ALA A 187 15.40 2.59 -5.33
C ALA A 187 13.94 2.93 -4.98
N THR A 188 13.64 3.05 -3.70
CA THR A 188 12.33 3.48 -3.19
C THR A 188 12.00 4.91 -3.64
N ALA A 189 12.93 5.86 -3.46
CA ALA A 189 12.76 7.25 -3.88
C ALA A 189 12.58 7.36 -5.40
N ALA A 190 13.35 6.59 -6.19
CA ALA A 190 13.23 6.54 -7.64
C ALA A 190 11.88 5.93 -8.09
N ALA A 191 11.40 4.88 -7.43
CA ALA A 191 10.11 4.28 -7.69
C ALA A 191 8.96 5.26 -7.40
N VAL A 192 9.00 5.93 -6.24
CA VAL A 192 8.01 6.97 -5.87
C VAL A 192 8.03 8.12 -6.87
N ALA A 193 9.20 8.62 -7.25
CA ALA A 193 9.34 9.70 -8.23
C ALA A 193 8.80 9.31 -9.61
N SER A 194 9.07 8.08 -10.06
CA SER A 194 8.61 7.53 -11.34
C SER A 194 7.08 7.41 -11.39
N ILE A 195 6.48 6.92 -10.31
CA ILE A 195 5.02 6.77 -10.18
C ILE A 195 4.34 8.15 -10.09
N SER A 196 4.91 9.09 -9.33
CA SER A 196 4.40 10.46 -9.19
C SER A 196 4.49 11.24 -10.50
N ALA A 197 5.50 10.94 -11.34
CA ALA A 197 5.67 11.54 -12.67
C ALA A 197 4.77 10.91 -13.75
N GLY A 198 3.89 9.97 -13.42
CA GLY A 198 3.01 9.29 -14.39
C GLY A 198 3.74 8.37 -15.38
N LYS A 199 5.02 8.06 -15.16
CA LYS A 199 5.85 7.26 -16.07
C LYS A 199 5.63 5.74 -15.97
N LEU A 200 4.82 5.26 -15.04
CA LEU A 200 4.44 3.84 -14.91
C LEU A 200 3.08 3.55 -15.56
N GLY A 201 2.88 4.03 -16.78
CA GLY A 201 1.69 3.80 -17.58
C GLY A 201 1.93 3.06 -18.89
N ALA A 202 3.13 2.53 -19.08
CA ALA A 202 3.47 1.76 -20.29
C ALA A 202 4.04 0.38 -19.87
N ILE A 203 3.16 -0.52 -19.46
CA ILE A 203 3.32 -1.97 -19.58
C ILE A 203 1.99 -2.52 -20.08
#